data_630ce7791d49175c591e6185050ab830
#
_entry.id   630ce7791d49175c591e6185050ab830
#
_cell.length_a   1.000
_cell.length_b   1.000
_cell.length_c   1.000
_cell.angle_alpha   90.00
_cell.angle_beta   90.00
_cell.angle_gamma   90.00
#
_symmetry.space_group_name_H-M   'P 1'
#
loop_
_entity.id
_entity.type
_entity.pdbx_description
1 polymer ?
#
loop_
_entity_poly.entity_id
_entity_poly.type
_entity_poly.pdbx_seq_one_letter_code
_entity_poly.pdbx_strand_id
1 'polypeptide(L)'
;MKTKLRKGHGIEELKSRYGLMFILPWIIGLIVFFFIPIIQSIIYSFSSVAVTSGGVKATWVGLEHYIELLKRDPNYPKLLSDSLLEMAYSLPIILVLSLILAMMLNQKFRGRIFFRALYFLPVIIATGYVMKMIFTTTDESLTEMGASAGMSAGLIKVEDLTNAFNFSPEIAEFVSNAINNIFNLIWSCGIQIVLFLSGLQSIPASLYEASRVEGATKWEEFWFITFPMLSRITLLVAIFTMVELFTNERNPLIEQVYLKIRGAQYDVPSAMIWFYFIIVVAIMGIIIFLFNKLIVKRYEA
;
A
#
# COMPACT_ATOMS: atom_id res chain seq x y z
N MET A 1 10.98 67.86 -2.32
CA MET A 1 10.61 66.98 -3.44
C MET A 1 11.16 65.60 -3.12
N LYS A 2 10.32 64.68 -2.56
CA LYS A 2 10.75 63.34 -2.15
C LYS A 2 10.50 62.41 -3.34
N THR A 3 11.56 62.00 -4.01
CA THR A 3 11.55 60.99 -5.07
C THR A 3 11.20 59.61 -4.44
N LYS A 4 10.00 59.10 -4.72
CA LYS A 4 9.61 57.73 -4.43
C LYS A 4 10.45 56.80 -5.30
N LEU A 5 11.47 56.16 -4.72
CA LEU A 5 12.15 55.04 -5.34
C LEU A 5 11.12 53.93 -5.61
N ARG A 6 10.81 53.68 -6.86
CA ARG A 6 10.08 52.50 -7.34
C ARG A 6 10.88 51.26 -6.92
N LYS A 7 10.38 50.50 -5.95
CA LYS A 7 10.89 49.16 -5.66
C LYS A 7 10.81 48.34 -6.94
N GLY A 8 11.93 48.21 -7.63
CA GLY A 8 12.05 47.26 -8.73
C GLY A 8 11.82 45.83 -8.16
N HIS A 9 10.91 45.10 -8.73
CA HIS A 9 10.74 43.68 -8.41
C HIS A 9 12.08 43.00 -8.70
N GLY A 10 12.73 42.48 -7.67
CA GLY A 10 14.02 41.84 -7.80
C GLY A 10 13.92 40.63 -8.79
N ILE A 11 15.04 40.34 -9.47
CA ILE A 11 15.13 39.19 -10.41
C ILE A 11 14.65 37.89 -9.77
N GLU A 12 14.78 37.75 -8.45
CA GLU A 12 14.29 36.62 -7.67
C GLU A 12 12.75 36.57 -7.58
N GLU A 13 12.07 37.72 -7.43
CA GLU A 13 10.59 37.74 -7.45
C GLU A 13 10.02 37.41 -8.84
N LEU A 14 10.69 37.84 -9.90
CA LEU A 14 10.31 37.48 -11.28
C LEU A 14 10.51 36.01 -11.52
N LYS A 15 11.65 35.42 -11.10
CA LYS A 15 11.90 33.97 -11.21
C LYS A 15 10.88 33.15 -10.42
N SER A 16 10.52 33.58 -9.22
CA SER A 16 9.50 32.93 -8.39
C SER A 16 8.13 32.95 -9.06
N ARG A 17 7.71 34.05 -9.67
CA ARG A 17 6.43 34.13 -10.40
C ARG A 17 6.41 33.25 -11.64
N TYR A 18 7.48 33.21 -12.44
CA TYR A 18 7.57 32.30 -13.56
C TYR A 18 7.55 30.83 -13.12
N GLY A 19 8.27 30.49 -12.03
CA GLY A 19 8.22 29.15 -11.45
C GLY A 19 6.80 28.76 -11.03
N LEU A 20 6.07 29.67 -10.40
CA LEU A 20 4.69 29.43 -9.97
C LEU A 20 3.75 29.26 -11.19
N MET A 21 3.92 30.03 -12.28
CA MET A 21 3.14 29.88 -13.52
C MET A 21 3.37 28.51 -14.18
N PHE A 22 4.58 27.97 -14.14
CA PHE A 22 4.87 26.62 -14.67
C PHE A 22 4.21 25.51 -13.85
N ILE A 23 4.10 25.68 -12.52
CA ILE A 23 3.49 24.69 -11.62
C ILE A 23 1.96 24.85 -11.60
N LEU A 24 1.42 26.01 -11.94
CA LEU A 24 0.00 26.35 -11.84
C LEU A 24 -0.93 25.36 -12.56
N PRO A 25 -0.68 24.90 -13.79
CA PRO A 25 -1.53 23.90 -14.45
C PRO A 25 -1.63 22.59 -13.64
N TRP A 26 -0.50 22.15 -13.03
CA TRP A 26 -0.47 20.97 -12.19
C TRP A 26 -1.25 21.20 -10.88
N ILE A 27 -1.10 22.36 -10.24
CA ILE A 27 -1.85 22.72 -9.02
C ILE A 27 -3.35 22.76 -9.31
N ILE A 28 -3.78 23.35 -10.43
CA ILE A 28 -5.19 23.37 -10.84
C ILE A 28 -5.70 21.94 -11.01
N GLY A 29 -4.95 21.09 -11.73
CA GLY A 29 -5.28 19.68 -11.89
C GLY A 29 -5.42 18.95 -10.55
N LEU A 30 -4.48 19.16 -9.63
CA LEU A 30 -4.50 18.59 -8.29
C LEU A 30 -5.76 19.04 -7.51
N ILE A 31 -6.10 20.33 -7.55
CA ILE A 31 -7.28 20.86 -6.85
C ILE A 31 -8.55 20.26 -7.44
N VAL A 32 -8.71 20.29 -8.76
CA VAL A 32 -9.95 19.88 -9.45
C VAL A 32 -10.16 18.37 -9.39
N PHE A 33 -9.12 17.59 -9.62
CA PHE A 33 -9.26 16.12 -9.76
C PHE A 33 -8.95 15.35 -8.47
N PHE A 34 -8.34 15.98 -7.48
CA PHE A 34 -7.98 15.32 -6.23
C PHE A 34 -8.69 15.93 -5.03
N PHE A 35 -8.53 17.23 -4.76
CA PHE A 35 -9.12 17.86 -3.58
C PHE A 35 -10.64 17.98 -3.65
N ILE A 36 -11.22 18.34 -4.79
CA ILE A 36 -12.69 18.45 -4.91
C ILE A 36 -13.38 17.11 -4.65
N PRO A 37 -12.99 15.96 -5.29
CA PRO A 37 -13.59 14.67 -4.98
C PRO A 37 -13.41 14.22 -3.52
N ILE A 38 -12.26 14.50 -2.91
CA ILE A 38 -12.04 14.20 -1.48
C ILE A 38 -13.03 14.96 -0.60
N ILE A 39 -13.15 16.29 -0.81
CA ILE A 39 -14.09 17.11 -0.05
C ILE A 39 -15.53 16.64 -0.28
N GLN A 40 -15.89 16.31 -1.51
CA GLN A 40 -17.21 15.73 -1.81
C GLN A 40 -17.45 14.41 -1.08
N SER A 41 -16.48 13.51 -1.04
CA SER A 41 -16.57 12.26 -0.30
C SER A 41 -16.74 12.50 1.21
N ILE A 42 -16.04 13.49 1.79
CA ILE A 42 -16.26 13.88 3.19
C ILE A 42 -17.69 14.38 3.39
N ILE A 43 -18.19 15.25 2.52
CA ILE A 43 -19.55 15.77 2.62
C ILE A 43 -20.57 14.64 2.50
N TYR A 44 -20.38 13.69 1.59
CA TYR A 44 -21.27 12.53 1.42
C TYR A 44 -21.28 11.64 2.66
N SER A 45 -20.17 11.49 3.37
CA SER A 45 -20.15 10.71 4.61
C SER A 45 -21.04 11.26 5.73
N PHE A 46 -21.37 12.57 5.67
CA PHE A 46 -22.28 13.25 6.61
C PHE A 46 -23.64 13.60 6.00
N SER A 47 -23.93 13.17 4.79
CA SER A 47 -25.14 13.52 4.05
C SER A 47 -25.78 12.27 3.46
N SER A 48 -27.12 12.20 3.48
CA SER A 48 -27.86 11.21 2.69
C SER A 48 -27.89 11.64 1.23
N VAL A 49 -27.42 10.76 0.34
CA VAL A 49 -27.21 11.02 -1.08
C VAL A 49 -28.24 10.28 -1.92
N ALA A 50 -29.12 11.02 -2.58
CA ALA A 50 -30.07 10.46 -3.53
C ALA A 50 -29.66 10.81 -4.96
N VAL A 51 -29.50 9.78 -5.80
CA VAL A 51 -29.28 9.95 -7.25
C VAL A 51 -30.64 10.07 -7.92
N THR A 52 -30.91 11.23 -8.49
CA THR A 52 -32.15 11.51 -9.20
C THR A 52 -31.88 11.88 -10.65
N SER A 53 -32.89 11.82 -11.54
CA SER A 53 -32.76 12.22 -12.95
C SER A 53 -32.24 13.65 -13.15
N GLY A 54 -32.33 14.50 -12.12
CA GLY A 54 -31.81 15.88 -12.11
C GLY A 54 -30.42 16.03 -11.50
N GLY A 55 -29.74 14.92 -11.15
CA GLY A 55 -28.39 14.91 -10.54
C GLY A 55 -28.37 14.35 -9.13
N VAL A 56 -27.26 14.55 -8.45
CA VAL A 56 -27.00 14.05 -7.10
C VAL A 56 -27.51 15.10 -6.09
N LYS A 57 -28.44 14.73 -5.24
CA LYS A 57 -28.95 15.56 -4.12
C LYS A 57 -28.37 15.02 -2.81
N ALA A 58 -27.61 15.85 -2.08
CA ALA A 58 -27.11 15.55 -0.77
C ALA A 58 -27.86 16.33 0.30
N THR A 59 -28.44 15.64 1.29
CA THR A 59 -29.13 16.24 2.45
C THR A 59 -28.30 15.92 3.70
N TRP A 60 -27.95 16.93 4.47
CA TRP A 60 -27.12 16.77 5.66
C TRP A 60 -27.85 15.97 6.76
N VAL A 61 -27.25 14.85 7.19
CA VAL A 61 -27.77 13.98 8.25
C VAL A 61 -26.83 13.85 9.45
N GLY A 62 -25.68 14.51 9.42
CA GLY A 62 -24.70 14.50 10.49
C GLY A 62 -24.02 13.13 10.65
N LEU A 63 -24.00 12.61 11.88
CA LEU A 63 -23.31 11.34 12.22
C LEU A 63 -24.20 10.10 12.08
N GLU A 64 -25.37 10.21 11.44
CA GLU A 64 -26.34 9.09 11.38
C GLU A 64 -25.72 7.84 10.71
N HIS A 65 -25.02 7.99 9.60
CA HIS A 65 -24.35 6.88 8.91
C HIS A 65 -23.31 6.19 9.79
N TYR A 66 -22.54 6.94 10.58
CA TYR A 66 -21.54 6.37 11.50
C TYR A 66 -22.20 5.59 12.65
N ILE A 67 -23.34 6.09 13.14
CA ILE A 67 -24.12 5.40 14.19
C ILE A 67 -24.76 4.12 13.61
N GLU A 68 -25.28 4.20 12.39
CA GLU A 68 -25.82 3.05 11.67
C GLU A 68 -24.76 1.97 11.46
N LEU A 69 -23.58 2.31 10.92
CA LEU A 69 -22.48 1.40 10.70
C LEU A 69 -21.98 0.70 11.96
N LEU A 70 -21.92 1.42 13.09
CA LEU A 70 -21.38 0.88 14.34
C LEU A 70 -22.40 0.16 15.22
N LYS A 71 -23.70 0.54 15.15
CA LYS A 71 -24.73 0.03 16.06
C LYS A 71 -25.81 -0.81 15.37
N ARG A 72 -26.10 -0.55 14.09
CA ARG A 72 -27.21 -1.19 13.37
C ARG A 72 -26.74 -2.20 12.32
N ASP A 73 -25.60 -1.99 11.70
CA ASP A 73 -25.02 -2.95 10.73
C ASP A 73 -24.16 -3.98 11.46
N PRO A 74 -24.58 -5.26 11.55
CA PRO A 74 -23.79 -6.30 12.22
C PRO A 74 -22.55 -6.70 11.43
N ASN A 75 -22.51 -6.42 10.11
CA ASN A 75 -21.45 -6.87 9.23
C ASN A 75 -20.26 -5.91 9.24
N TYR A 76 -20.50 -4.59 9.33
CA TYR A 76 -19.43 -3.61 9.23
C TYR A 76 -18.38 -3.73 10.35
N PRO A 77 -18.72 -3.86 11.64
CA PRO A 77 -17.72 -4.06 12.69
C PRO A 77 -16.87 -5.33 12.48
N LYS A 78 -17.47 -6.40 11.94
CA LYS A 78 -16.74 -7.62 11.60
C LYS A 78 -15.77 -7.39 10.45
N LEU A 79 -16.24 -6.80 9.34
CA LEU A 79 -15.38 -6.45 8.20
C LEU A 79 -14.22 -5.53 8.61
N LEU A 80 -14.49 -4.57 9.49
CA LEU A 80 -13.48 -3.66 10.03
C LEU A 80 -12.43 -4.43 10.84
N SER A 81 -12.87 -5.30 11.77
CA SER A 81 -11.95 -6.11 12.58
C SER A 81 -11.12 -7.07 11.73
N ASP A 82 -11.73 -7.75 10.76
CA ASP A 82 -11.06 -8.68 9.86
C ASP A 82 -10.00 -7.94 9.02
N SER A 83 -10.32 -6.77 8.46
CA SER A 83 -9.39 -5.94 7.70
C SER A 83 -8.23 -5.41 8.55
N LEU A 84 -8.50 -5.01 9.79
CA LEU A 84 -7.44 -4.55 10.71
C LEU A 84 -6.54 -5.69 11.17
N LEU A 85 -7.10 -6.87 11.44
CA LEU A 85 -6.36 -8.07 11.78
C LEU A 85 -5.48 -8.52 10.61
N GLU A 86 -6.03 -8.55 9.39
CA GLU A 86 -5.26 -8.85 8.19
C GLU A 86 -4.07 -7.91 8.02
N MET A 87 -4.28 -6.60 8.20
CA MET A 87 -3.19 -5.62 8.17
C MET A 87 -2.16 -5.87 9.28
N ALA A 88 -2.61 -6.21 10.49
CA ALA A 88 -1.74 -6.40 11.65
C ALA A 88 -0.79 -7.59 11.51
N TYR A 89 -1.22 -8.70 10.90
CA TYR A 89 -0.33 -9.83 10.65
C TYR A 89 0.43 -9.74 9.33
N SER A 90 -0.18 -9.16 8.27
CA SER A 90 0.46 -9.06 6.96
C SER A 90 1.63 -8.06 6.97
N LEU A 91 1.51 -6.95 7.69
CA LEU A 91 2.55 -5.93 7.77
C LEU A 91 3.91 -6.50 8.24
N PRO A 92 4.04 -7.15 9.41
CA PRO A 92 5.32 -7.70 9.84
C PRO A 92 5.83 -8.82 8.92
N ILE A 93 4.94 -9.65 8.38
CA ILE A 93 5.32 -10.73 7.46
C ILE A 93 5.92 -10.15 6.17
N ILE A 94 5.27 -9.16 5.56
CA ILE A 94 5.76 -8.48 4.35
C ILE A 94 7.10 -7.79 4.63
N LEU A 95 7.25 -7.11 5.76
CA LEU A 95 8.51 -6.44 6.12
C LEU A 95 9.67 -7.43 6.28
N VAL A 96 9.47 -8.52 7.01
CA VAL A 96 10.50 -9.53 7.22
C VAL A 96 10.82 -10.25 5.93
N LEU A 97 9.81 -10.69 5.18
CA LEU A 97 10.00 -11.41 3.92
C LEU A 97 10.71 -10.55 2.88
N SER A 98 10.29 -9.31 2.70
CA SER A 98 10.91 -8.39 1.75
C SER A 98 12.35 -8.03 2.14
N LEU A 99 12.66 -7.89 3.44
CA LEU A 99 14.02 -7.68 3.91
C LEU A 99 14.92 -8.90 3.61
N ILE A 100 14.44 -10.12 3.90
CA ILE A 100 15.18 -11.36 3.61
C ILE A 100 15.46 -11.46 2.11
N LEU A 101 14.44 -11.27 1.28
CA LEU A 101 14.59 -11.31 -0.19
C LEU A 101 15.53 -10.22 -0.70
N ALA A 102 15.44 -9.01 -0.17
CA ALA A 102 16.36 -7.92 -0.51
C ALA A 102 17.82 -8.26 -0.13
N MET A 103 18.06 -8.85 1.05
CA MET A 103 19.40 -9.30 1.46
C MET A 103 19.93 -10.39 0.54
N MET A 104 19.11 -11.34 0.13
CA MET A 104 19.51 -12.38 -0.84
C MET A 104 19.87 -11.75 -2.19
N LEU A 105 19.07 -10.81 -2.70
CA LEU A 105 19.31 -10.10 -3.96
C LEU A 105 20.49 -9.11 -3.91
N ASN A 106 20.89 -8.68 -2.72
CA ASN A 106 22.04 -7.81 -2.53
C ASN A 106 23.37 -8.56 -2.66
N GLN A 107 23.36 -9.88 -2.48
CA GLN A 107 24.57 -10.69 -2.62
C GLN A 107 25.09 -10.70 -4.07
N LYS A 108 26.41 -10.91 -4.23
CA LYS A 108 27.06 -11.04 -5.54
C LYS A 108 26.93 -12.47 -6.04
N PHE A 109 25.90 -12.77 -6.85
CA PHE A 109 25.74 -14.07 -7.50
C PHE A 109 25.44 -13.94 -9.00
N ARG A 110 25.71 -15.01 -9.77
CA ARG A 110 25.41 -15.07 -11.20
C ARG A 110 23.88 -15.08 -11.41
N GLY A 111 23.35 -14.14 -12.22
CA GLY A 111 21.90 -14.05 -12.47
C GLY A 111 21.15 -13.03 -11.60
N ARG A 112 21.81 -12.29 -10.70
CA ARG A 112 21.17 -11.29 -9.85
C ARG A 112 20.30 -10.26 -10.60
N ILE A 113 20.69 -9.90 -11.83
CA ILE A 113 19.96 -8.94 -12.66
C ILE A 113 18.63 -9.55 -13.11
N PHE A 114 18.63 -10.83 -13.51
CA PHE A 114 17.42 -11.55 -13.89
C PHE A 114 16.44 -11.67 -12.70
N PHE A 115 16.92 -12.06 -11.54
CA PHE A 115 16.06 -12.15 -10.35
C PHE A 115 15.51 -10.79 -9.92
N ARG A 116 16.31 -9.72 -10.00
CA ARG A 116 15.81 -8.35 -9.78
C ARG A 116 14.70 -8.01 -10.77
N ALA A 117 14.87 -8.27 -12.06
CA ALA A 117 13.85 -8.04 -13.07
C ALA A 117 12.60 -8.87 -12.79
N LEU A 118 12.74 -10.12 -12.36
CA LEU A 118 11.62 -10.99 -12.00
C LEU A 118 10.80 -10.44 -10.82
N TYR A 119 11.46 -9.91 -9.78
CA TYR A 119 10.77 -9.27 -8.65
C TYR A 119 10.17 -7.89 -8.98
N PHE A 120 10.67 -7.23 -10.05
CA PHE A 120 10.03 -6.02 -10.58
C PHE A 120 8.82 -6.32 -11.46
N LEU A 121 8.72 -7.53 -12.02
CA LEU A 121 7.62 -7.91 -12.90
C LEU A 121 6.24 -7.71 -12.25
N PRO A 122 6.00 -8.14 -10.98
CA PRO A 122 4.75 -7.87 -10.31
C PRO A 122 4.43 -6.38 -10.21
N VAL A 123 5.40 -5.53 -9.92
CA VAL A 123 5.22 -4.08 -9.84
C VAL A 123 4.80 -3.48 -11.17
N ILE A 124 5.37 -3.95 -12.27
CA ILE A 124 5.06 -3.48 -13.63
C ILE A 124 3.68 -3.99 -14.06
N ILE A 125 3.35 -5.23 -13.72
CA ILE A 125 2.06 -5.87 -14.09
C ILE A 125 0.94 -5.42 -13.15
N ALA A 126 1.24 -5.16 -11.87
CA ALA A 126 0.28 -4.75 -10.83
C ALA A 126 -0.30 -3.33 -11.03
N THR A 127 0.17 -2.57 -12.00
CA THR A 127 -0.65 -1.49 -12.55
C THR A 127 -1.87 -2.15 -13.21
N GLY A 128 -2.89 -2.51 -12.43
CA GLY A 128 -4.05 -3.37 -12.77
C GLY A 128 -4.69 -3.15 -14.15
N TYR A 129 -4.27 -2.11 -14.86
CA TYR A 129 -4.65 -1.79 -16.23
C TYR A 129 -4.09 -2.81 -17.25
N VAL A 130 -2.85 -3.29 -17.05
CA VAL A 130 -2.21 -4.26 -17.95
C VAL A 130 -2.87 -5.63 -17.78
N MET A 131 -3.20 -6.01 -16.54
CA MET A 131 -3.94 -7.23 -16.26
C MET A 131 -5.37 -7.18 -16.83
N LYS A 132 -6.09 -6.06 -16.64
CA LYS A 132 -7.39 -5.85 -17.30
C LYS A 132 -7.28 -5.95 -18.82
N MET A 133 -6.26 -5.39 -19.43
CA MET A 133 -6.07 -5.38 -20.89
C MET A 133 -5.72 -6.78 -21.43
N ILE A 134 -4.97 -7.60 -20.69
CA ILE A 134 -4.63 -8.97 -21.06
C ILE A 134 -5.86 -9.89 -20.94
N PHE A 135 -6.71 -9.69 -19.93
CA PHE A 135 -7.85 -10.55 -19.63
C PHE A 135 -9.17 -10.10 -20.27
N THR A 136 -9.35 -8.81 -20.62
CA THR A 136 -10.53 -8.34 -21.38
C THR A 136 -10.54 -8.75 -22.85
N THR A 137 -9.42 -9.23 -23.39
CA THR A 137 -9.37 -9.77 -24.75
C THR A 137 -9.71 -11.27 -24.83
N THR A 138 -9.93 -11.93 -23.70
CA THR A 138 -10.21 -13.37 -23.66
C THR A 138 -11.45 -13.60 -22.79
N ASP A 139 -12.56 -14.02 -23.41
CA ASP A 139 -13.86 -14.46 -22.87
C ASP A 139 -14.22 -14.11 -21.40
N GLU A 140 -15.43 -13.58 -21.20
CA GLU A 140 -16.02 -13.18 -19.91
C GLU A 140 -15.96 -14.30 -18.83
N SER A 141 -15.90 -15.57 -19.22
CA SER A 141 -15.75 -16.73 -18.32
C SER A 141 -14.38 -16.83 -17.63
N LEU A 142 -13.33 -16.22 -18.21
CA LEU A 142 -11.99 -16.17 -17.61
C LEU A 142 -11.80 -14.97 -16.68
N THR A 143 -12.68 -13.98 -16.77
CA THR A 143 -12.62 -12.76 -15.95
C THR A 143 -13.01 -13.05 -14.49
N GLU A 144 -13.96 -13.94 -14.25
CA GLU A 144 -14.31 -14.40 -12.91
C GLU A 144 -13.23 -15.30 -12.28
N MET A 145 -12.56 -16.12 -13.12
CA MET A 145 -11.43 -16.95 -12.69
C MET A 145 -10.14 -16.17 -12.46
N GLY A 146 -9.90 -15.10 -13.25
CA GLY A 146 -8.67 -14.31 -13.15
C GLY A 146 -8.67 -13.27 -12.05
N ALA A 147 -9.83 -12.78 -11.62
CA ALA A 147 -9.95 -11.78 -10.56
C ALA A 147 -9.91 -12.38 -9.15
N SER A 148 -10.42 -13.61 -8.99
CA SER A 148 -10.43 -14.33 -7.70
C SER A 148 -9.26 -15.31 -7.53
N ALA A 149 -8.67 -15.77 -8.63
CA ALA A 149 -7.46 -16.56 -8.62
C ALA A 149 -6.33 -15.67 -9.14
N GLY A 150 -5.52 -15.07 -8.29
CA GLY A 150 -4.28 -14.41 -8.72
C GLY A 150 -3.53 -15.31 -9.72
N MET A 151 -2.51 -14.80 -10.40
CA MET A 151 -1.74 -15.52 -11.44
C MET A 151 -1.33 -16.99 -11.11
N SER A 152 -1.55 -17.42 -9.87
CA SER A 152 -1.41 -18.80 -9.39
C SER A 152 -2.35 -19.81 -10.08
N ALA A 153 -3.56 -19.39 -10.50
CA ALA A 153 -4.51 -20.31 -11.15
C ALA A 153 -4.11 -20.71 -12.59
N GLY A 154 -3.21 -19.96 -13.22
CA GLY A 154 -2.77 -20.24 -14.60
C GLY A 154 -1.49 -21.08 -14.72
N LEU A 155 -0.63 -21.10 -13.69
CA LEU A 155 0.68 -21.76 -13.77
C LEU A 155 0.75 -23.08 -12.99
N ILE A 156 0.04 -23.19 -11.87
CA ILE A 156 -0.05 -24.43 -11.09
C ILE A 156 -1.47 -24.51 -10.55
N LYS A 157 -2.28 -25.40 -11.10
CA LYS A 157 -3.55 -25.74 -10.47
C LYS A 157 -3.23 -26.51 -9.19
N VAL A 158 -3.36 -25.85 -8.06
CA VAL A 158 -3.11 -26.47 -6.74
C VAL A 158 -4.01 -27.67 -6.54
N GLU A 159 -5.20 -27.67 -7.16
CA GLU A 159 -6.12 -28.81 -7.22
C GLU A 159 -5.47 -30.02 -7.90
N ASP A 160 -4.67 -29.84 -8.96
CA ASP A 160 -3.98 -30.95 -9.63
C ASP A 160 -2.88 -31.56 -8.72
N LEU A 161 -2.20 -30.71 -7.91
CA LEU A 161 -1.22 -31.17 -6.93
C LEU A 161 -1.90 -31.91 -5.77
N THR A 162 -3.00 -31.38 -5.23
CA THR A 162 -3.73 -32.00 -4.12
C THR A 162 -4.35 -33.36 -4.53
N ASN A 163 -4.83 -33.45 -5.78
CA ASN A 163 -5.34 -34.68 -6.34
C ASN A 163 -4.21 -35.70 -6.62
N ALA A 164 -3.04 -35.23 -7.07
CA ALA A 164 -1.88 -36.10 -7.32
C ALA A 164 -1.34 -36.76 -6.04
N PHE A 165 -1.47 -36.09 -4.90
CA PHE A 165 -1.00 -36.59 -3.60
C PHE A 165 -2.11 -37.23 -2.74
N ASN A 166 -3.35 -37.36 -3.25
CA ASN A 166 -4.50 -37.94 -2.52
C ASN A 166 -4.69 -37.36 -1.11
N PHE A 167 -4.56 -36.05 -0.94
CA PHE A 167 -4.82 -35.39 0.34
C PHE A 167 -6.33 -35.45 0.67
N SER A 168 -6.65 -35.50 1.96
CA SER A 168 -8.05 -35.31 2.38
C SER A 168 -8.52 -33.89 1.98
N PRO A 169 -9.82 -33.69 1.72
CA PRO A 169 -10.35 -32.41 1.28
C PRO A 169 -9.94 -31.23 2.21
N GLU A 170 -9.91 -31.45 3.51
CA GLU A 170 -9.51 -30.45 4.52
C GLU A 170 -8.03 -30.06 4.40
N ILE A 171 -7.15 -31.05 4.17
CA ILE A 171 -5.71 -30.82 3.96
C ILE A 171 -5.48 -30.14 2.61
N ALA A 172 -6.22 -30.56 1.58
CA ALA A 172 -6.14 -29.96 0.26
C ALA A 172 -6.52 -28.46 0.28
N GLU A 173 -7.59 -28.10 1.00
CA GLU A 173 -8.03 -26.73 1.18
C GLU A 173 -7.00 -25.91 1.99
N PHE A 174 -6.48 -26.48 3.08
CA PHE A 174 -5.43 -25.81 3.87
C PHE A 174 -4.17 -25.53 3.06
N VAL A 175 -3.69 -26.53 2.29
CA VAL A 175 -2.50 -26.40 1.44
C VAL A 175 -2.73 -25.39 0.32
N SER A 176 -3.90 -25.41 -0.32
CA SER A 176 -4.29 -24.46 -1.36
C SER A 176 -4.30 -23.03 -0.82
N ASN A 177 -4.95 -22.81 0.32
CA ASN A 177 -5.01 -21.51 0.98
C ASN A 177 -3.62 -21.03 1.41
N ALA A 178 -2.78 -21.91 1.94
CA ALA A 178 -1.41 -21.57 2.34
C ALA A 178 -0.55 -21.16 1.13
N ILE A 179 -0.61 -21.91 0.04
CA ILE A 179 0.13 -21.60 -1.21
C ILE A 179 -0.35 -20.28 -1.80
N ASN A 180 -1.66 -20.06 -1.87
CA ASN A 180 -2.22 -18.81 -2.39
C ASN A 180 -1.84 -17.63 -1.53
N ASN A 181 -1.85 -17.76 -0.20
CA ASN A 181 -1.45 -16.71 0.72
C ASN A 181 0.04 -16.38 0.58
N ILE A 182 0.92 -17.37 0.52
CA ILE A 182 2.36 -17.18 0.32
C ILE A 182 2.62 -16.49 -1.01
N PHE A 183 1.97 -16.94 -2.09
CA PHE A 183 2.12 -16.34 -3.40
C PHE A 183 1.67 -14.87 -3.41
N ASN A 184 0.52 -14.57 -2.82
CA ASN A 184 0.01 -13.21 -2.69
C ASN A 184 0.96 -12.30 -1.86
N LEU A 185 1.53 -12.83 -0.79
CA LEU A 185 2.51 -12.12 0.03
C LEU A 185 3.79 -11.82 -0.75
N ILE A 186 4.34 -12.80 -1.49
CA ILE A 186 5.53 -12.60 -2.34
C ILE A 186 5.23 -11.58 -3.44
N TRP A 187 4.04 -11.66 -4.04
CA TRP A 187 3.61 -10.71 -5.06
C TRP A 187 3.50 -9.28 -4.53
N SER A 188 3.00 -9.13 -3.30
CA SER A 188 2.89 -7.83 -2.63
C SER A 188 4.24 -7.27 -2.14
N CYS A 189 5.30 -8.08 -2.07
CA CYS A 189 6.61 -7.64 -1.58
C CYS A 189 7.45 -6.86 -2.62
N GLY A 190 7.00 -6.72 -3.87
CA GLY A 190 7.84 -6.21 -4.97
C GLY A 190 8.48 -4.84 -4.70
N ILE A 191 7.69 -3.83 -4.36
CA ILE A 191 8.18 -2.47 -4.08
C ILE A 191 9.01 -2.44 -2.79
N GLN A 192 8.60 -3.17 -1.77
CA GLN A 192 9.29 -3.27 -0.48
C GLN A 192 10.70 -3.85 -0.65
N ILE A 193 10.86 -4.88 -1.48
CA ILE A 193 12.16 -5.47 -1.81
C ILE A 193 13.08 -4.41 -2.44
N VAL A 194 12.56 -3.61 -3.36
CA VAL A 194 13.34 -2.56 -4.02
C VAL A 194 13.77 -1.47 -3.04
N LEU A 195 12.87 -1.03 -2.19
CA LEU A 195 13.17 -0.03 -1.16
C LEU A 195 14.24 -0.54 -0.19
N PHE A 196 14.10 -1.79 0.30
CA PHE A 196 15.14 -2.40 1.14
C PHE A 196 16.46 -2.61 0.40
N LEU A 197 16.41 -3.03 -0.85
CA LEU A 197 17.62 -3.21 -1.67
C LEU A 197 18.36 -1.88 -1.88
N SER A 198 17.63 -0.78 -2.13
CA SER A 198 18.21 0.55 -2.21
C SER A 198 18.87 0.96 -0.89
N GLY A 199 18.20 0.67 0.23
CA GLY A 199 18.76 0.88 1.55
C GLY A 199 20.02 0.08 1.84
N LEU A 200 20.00 -1.21 1.54
CA LEU A 200 21.17 -2.08 1.69
C LEU A 200 22.37 -1.61 0.86
N GLN A 201 22.12 -1.08 -0.33
CA GLN A 201 23.18 -0.55 -1.22
C GLN A 201 23.74 0.80 -0.75
N SER A 202 23.01 1.53 0.09
CA SER A 202 23.48 2.81 0.66
C SER A 202 24.45 2.62 1.84
N ILE A 203 24.53 1.40 2.41
CA ILE A 203 25.44 1.11 3.53
C ILE A 203 26.88 1.02 3.01
N PRO A 204 27.84 1.81 3.53
CA PRO A 204 29.22 1.76 3.11
C PRO A 204 29.85 0.38 3.33
N ALA A 205 30.52 -0.17 2.31
CA ALA A 205 31.18 -1.47 2.39
C ALA A 205 32.28 -1.50 3.48
N SER A 206 32.92 -0.35 3.75
CA SER A 206 33.94 -0.21 4.78
C SER A 206 33.48 -0.61 6.18
N LEU A 207 32.20 -0.44 6.52
CA LEU A 207 31.64 -0.89 7.81
C LEU A 207 31.69 -2.42 7.95
N TYR A 208 31.36 -3.14 6.88
CA TYR A 208 31.42 -4.60 6.85
C TYR A 208 32.87 -5.11 6.79
N GLU A 209 33.78 -4.38 6.15
CA GLU A 209 35.20 -4.73 6.12
C GLU A 209 35.83 -4.56 7.50
N ALA A 210 35.55 -3.46 8.19
CA ALA A 210 36.04 -3.21 9.55
C ALA A 210 35.52 -4.29 10.53
N SER A 211 34.22 -4.60 10.50
CA SER A 211 33.64 -5.61 11.40
C SER A 211 34.26 -7.00 11.18
N ARG A 212 34.61 -7.36 9.95
CA ARG A 212 35.26 -8.64 9.67
C ARG A 212 36.71 -8.70 10.18
N VAL A 213 37.42 -7.58 10.15
CA VAL A 213 38.77 -7.49 10.75
C VAL A 213 38.68 -7.68 12.27
N GLU A 214 37.60 -7.21 12.90
CA GLU A 214 37.34 -7.42 14.33
C GLU A 214 36.78 -8.82 14.64
N GLY A 215 36.53 -9.67 13.63
CA GLY A 215 36.08 -11.05 13.79
C GLY A 215 34.56 -11.20 13.95
N ALA A 216 33.78 -10.20 13.59
CA ALA A 216 32.31 -10.26 13.68
C ALA A 216 31.72 -11.33 12.75
N THR A 217 30.75 -12.05 13.27
CA THR A 217 29.96 -13.02 12.50
C THR A 217 28.92 -12.32 11.62
N LYS A 218 28.35 -13.02 10.63
CA LYS A 218 27.26 -12.50 9.78
C LYS A 218 26.03 -12.10 10.57
N TRP A 219 25.75 -12.77 11.67
CA TRP A 219 24.65 -12.47 12.58
C TRP A 219 24.89 -11.15 13.31
N GLU A 220 26.10 -10.92 13.79
CA GLU A 220 26.51 -9.65 14.42
C GLU A 220 26.54 -8.51 13.41
N GLU A 221 27.08 -8.72 12.18
CA GLU A 221 26.98 -7.73 11.08
C GLU A 221 25.52 -7.31 10.83
N PHE A 222 24.58 -8.26 10.88
CA PHE A 222 23.16 -7.94 10.66
C PHE A 222 22.61 -7.07 11.78
N TRP A 223 22.76 -7.46 13.06
CA TRP A 223 22.14 -6.76 14.17
C TRP A 223 22.80 -5.42 14.54
N PHE A 224 24.13 -5.31 14.36
CA PHE A 224 24.87 -4.13 14.78
C PHE A 224 25.18 -3.15 13.64
N ILE A 225 25.12 -3.58 12.36
CA ILE A 225 25.38 -2.70 11.22
C ILE A 225 24.13 -2.60 10.34
N THR A 226 23.65 -3.73 9.80
CA THR A 226 22.61 -3.72 8.77
C THR A 226 21.27 -3.19 9.31
N PHE A 227 20.78 -3.76 10.40
CA PHE A 227 19.48 -3.40 10.97
C PHE A 227 19.42 -1.95 11.47
N PRO A 228 20.39 -1.42 12.22
CA PRO A 228 20.39 0.00 12.59
C PRO A 228 20.43 0.96 11.40
N MET A 229 21.30 0.69 10.42
CA MET A 229 21.41 1.54 9.22
C MET A 229 20.14 1.51 8.36
N LEU A 230 19.39 0.40 8.36
CA LEU A 230 18.12 0.26 7.64
C LEU A 230 16.92 0.79 8.42
N SER A 231 17.07 1.21 9.67
CA SER A 231 15.94 1.57 10.54
C SER A 231 15.02 2.61 9.91
N ARG A 232 15.55 3.69 9.33
CA ARG A 232 14.77 4.72 8.64
C ARG A 232 14.05 4.19 7.40
N ILE A 233 14.71 3.31 6.64
CA ILE A 233 14.13 2.68 5.45
C ILE A 233 13.05 1.69 5.84
N THR A 234 13.25 0.93 6.92
CA THR A 234 12.24 0.03 7.47
C THR A 234 10.96 0.79 7.84
N LEU A 235 11.08 1.98 8.45
CA LEU A 235 9.93 2.83 8.73
C LEU A 235 9.22 3.28 7.44
N LEU A 236 9.97 3.72 6.44
CA LEU A 236 9.42 4.12 5.15
C LEU A 236 8.69 2.95 4.47
N VAL A 237 9.28 1.76 4.46
CA VAL A 237 8.68 0.54 3.91
C VAL A 237 7.42 0.16 4.69
N ALA A 238 7.43 0.28 6.02
CA ALA A 238 6.26 0.01 6.86
C ALA A 238 5.08 0.94 6.52
N ILE A 239 5.34 2.25 6.40
CA ILE A 239 4.32 3.24 6.00
C ILE A 239 3.76 2.91 4.61
N PHE A 240 4.63 2.63 3.63
CA PHE A 240 4.23 2.27 2.28
C PHE A 240 3.36 1.01 2.27
N THR A 241 3.78 -0.04 2.97
CA THR A 241 3.04 -1.30 3.08
C THR A 241 1.67 -1.10 3.75
N MET A 242 1.58 -0.25 4.78
CA MET A 242 0.28 0.06 5.40
C MET A 242 -0.67 0.75 4.44
N VAL A 243 -0.17 1.70 3.64
CA VAL A 243 -0.99 2.38 2.61
C VAL A 243 -1.43 1.37 1.54
N GLU A 244 -0.55 0.48 1.11
CA GLU A 244 -0.87 -0.56 0.14
C GLU A 244 -1.93 -1.53 0.65
N LEU A 245 -1.78 -2.05 1.88
CA LEU A 245 -2.77 -2.92 2.52
C LEU A 245 -4.12 -2.22 2.73
N PHE A 246 -4.11 -0.92 3.07
CA PHE A 246 -5.32 -0.11 3.19
C PHE A 246 -6.07 0.01 1.86
N THR A 247 -5.35 0.20 0.75
CA THR A 247 -5.95 0.42 -0.57
C THR A 247 -6.15 -0.84 -1.39
N ASN A 248 -5.81 -2.01 -0.84
CA ASN A 248 -5.90 -3.28 -1.54
C ASN A 248 -7.37 -3.63 -1.87
N GLU A 249 -7.66 -3.88 -3.14
CA GLU A 249 -9.00 -4.26 -3.61
C GLU A 249 -9.49 -5.61 -3.03
N ARG A 250 -8.58 -6.46 -2.57
CA ARG A 250 -8.90 -7.74 -1.90
C ARG A 250 -9.32 -7.58 -0.45
N ASN A 251 -9.14 -6.40 0.12
CA ASN A 251 -9.60 -6.13 1.49
C ASN A 251 -11.12 -6.21 1.54
N PRO A 252 -11.72 -7.05 2.41
CA PRO A 252 -13.18 -7.28 2.45
C PRO A 252 -13.98 -6.00 2.66
N LEU A 253 -13.43 -5.04 3.41
CA LEU A 253 -14.07 -3.75 3.64
C LEU A 253 -14.08 -2.91 2.34
N ILE A 254 -12.96 -2.87 1.64
CA ILE A 254 -12.81 -2.14 0.37
C ILE A 254 -13.72 -2.76 -0.70
N GLU A 255 -13.79 -4.09 -0.78
CA GLU A 255 -14.70 -4.78 -1.68
C GLU A 255 -16.17 -4.40 -1.44
N GLN A 256 -16.60 -4.38 -0.18
CA GLN A 256 -17.96 -3.94 0.19
C GLN A 256 -18.23 -2.48 -0.18
N VAL A 257 -17.24 -1.59 -0.01
CA VAL A 257 -17.34 -0.19 -0.45
C VAL A 257 -17.56 -0.13 -1.97
N TYR A 258 -16.79 -0.89 -2.75
CA TYR A 258 -16.95 -0.94 -4.21
C TYR A 258 -18.30 -1.50 -4.63
N LEU A 259 -18.81 -2.55 -3.98
CA LEU A 259 -20.12 -3.14 -4.27
C LEU A 259 -21.25 -2.12 -4.05
N LYS A 260 -21.21 -1.37 -2.94
CA LYS A 260 -22.20 -0.32 -2.64
C LYS A 260 -22.14 0.83 -3.64
N ILE A 261 -20.93 1.27 -4.03
CA ILE A 261 -20.73 2.33 -5.04
C ILE A 261 -21.28 1.90 -6.41
N ARG A 262 -21.06 0.64 -6.82
CA ARG A 262 -21.65 0.07 -8.05
C ARG A 262 -23.19 0.04 -7.99
N GLY A 263 -23.76 -0.10 -6.81
CA GLY A 263 -25.20 0.03 -6.56
C GLY A 263 -25.72 1.49 -6.50
N ALA A 264 -24.92 2.48 -6.95
CA ALA A 264 -25.22 3.91 -6.91
C ALA A 264 -25.48 4.48 -5.49
N GLN A 265 -24.97 3.83 -4.46
CA GLN A 265 -24.94 4.34 -3.10
C GLN A 265 -23.59 5.04 -2.87
N TYR A 266 -23.60 6.30 -2.42
CA TYR A 266 -22.36 7.07 -2.21
C TYR A 266 -22.18 7.54 -0.76
N ASP A 267 -23.25 7.61 0.01
CA ASP A 267 -23.30 8.09 1.39
C ASP A 267 -22.66 7.08 2.37
N VAL A 268 -23.27 5.91 2.51
CA VAL A 268 -22.79 4.86 3.43
C VAL A 268 -21.37 4.40 3.09
N PRO A 269 -20.98 4.10 1.82
CA PRO A 269 -19.59 3.77 1.48
C PRO A 269 -18.59 4.87 1.83
N SER A 270 -18.98 6.14 1.66
CA SER A 270 -18.13 7.26 2.06
C SER A 270 -17.90 7.28 3.57
N ALA A 271 -18.92 7.02 4.38
CA ALA A 271 -18.77 6.92 5.83
C ALA A 271 -17.94 5.70 6.23
N MET A 272 -18.10 4.54 5.56
CA MET A 272 -17.31 3.33 5.78
C MET A 272 -15.81 3.58 5.58
N ILE A 273 -15.44 4.16 4.42
CA ILE A 273 -14.04 4.39 4.08
C ILE A 273 -13.39 5.47 4.94
N TRP A 274 -14.10 6.55 5.28
CA TRP A 274 -13.56 7.60 6.14
C TRP A 274 -13.33 7.13 7.56
N PHE A 275 -14.22 6.32 8.12
CA PHE A 275 -14.04 5.74 9.44
C PHE A 275 -12.83 4.80 9.47
N TYR A 276 -12.70 3.92 8.47
CA TYR A 276 -11.56 3.03 8.31
C TYR A 276 -10.26 3.83 8.14
N PHE A 277 -10.26 4.85 7.29
CA PHE A 277 -9.11 5.72 7.05
C PHE A 277 -8.60 6.38 8.35
N ILE A 278 -9.49 6.94 9.17
CA ILE A 278 -9.11 7.56 10.45
C ILE A 278 -8.42 6.55 11.37
N ILE A 279 -8.95 5.32 11.46
CA ILE A 279 -8.34 4.27 12.29
C ILE A 279 -6.95 3.89 11.76
N VAL A 280 -6.81 3.68 10.45
CA VAL A 280 -5.51 3.32 9.86
C VAL A 280 -4.49 4.43 10.03
N VAL A 281 -4.87 5.70 9.84
CA VAL A 281 -4.00 6.85 10.08
C VAL A 281 -3.58 6.94 11.56
N ALA A 282 -4.50 6.67 12.48
CA ALA A 282 -4.19 6.65 13.91
C ALA A 282 -3.18 5.53 14.25
N ILE A 283 -3.41 4.32 13.74
CA ILE A 283 -2.48 3.18 13.91
C ILE A 283 -1.11 3.52 13.31
N MET A 284 -1.08 4.07 12.10
CA MET A 284 0.15 4.48 11.42
C MET A 284 0.91 5.54 12.24
N GLY A 285 0.20 6.54 12.78
CA GLY A 285 0.79 7.55 13.67
C GLY A 285 1.40 6.95 14.92
N ILE A 286 0.74 5.97 15.55
CA ILE A 286 1.25 5.23 16.71
C ILE A 286 2.51 4.45 16.33
N ILE A 287 2.51 3.74 15.20
CA ILE A 287 3.68 2.97 14.74
C ILE A 287 4.86 3.90 14.47
N ILE A 288 4.65 5.02 13.77
CA ILE A 288 5.70 6.01 13.50
C ILE A 288 6.27 6.56 14.83
N PHE A 289 5.40 6.92 15.76
CA PHE A 289 5.81 7.46 17.07
C PHE A 289 6.64 6.44 17.86
N LEU A 290 6.15 5.19 17.96
CA LEU A 290 6.84 4.12 18.68
C LEU A 290 8.17 3.77 18.01
N PHE A 291 8.19 3.65 16.70
CA PHE A 291 9.39 3.32 15.95
C PHE A 291 10.47 4.40 16.11
N ASN A 292 10.11 5.68 15.97
CA ASN A 292 11.04 6.79 16.18
C ASN A 292 11.57 6.82 17.61
N LYS A 293 10.71 6.59 18.60
CA LYS A 293 11.11 6.63 20.00
C LYS A 293 12.01 5.45 20.40
N LEU A 294 11.68 4.23 19.94
CA LEU A 294 12.33 3.00 20.39
C LEU A 294 13.57 2.65 19.56
N ILE A 295 13.54 2.92 18.28
CA ILE A 295 14.56 2.46 17.34
C ILE A 295 15.44 3.62 16.89
N VAL A 296 14.88 4.63 16.23
CA VAL A 296 15.69 5.69 15.62
C VAL A 296 16.50 6.45 16.67
N LYS A 297 15.88 6.92 17.76
CA LYS A 297 16.58 7.65 18.83
C LYS A 297 17.64 6.82 19.56
N ARG A 298 17.48 5.50 19.61
CA ARG A 298 18.45 4.62 20.29
C ARG A 298 19.74 4.44 19.49
N TYR A 299 19.66 4.54 18.15
CA TYR A 299 20.82 4.33 17.28
C TYR A 299 21.43 5.65 16.76
N GLU A 300 20.81 6.81 17.06
CA GLU A 300 21.34 8.14 16.75
C GLU A 300 22.03 8.82 17.96
N ALA A 301 21.84 8.29 19.17
CA ALA A 301 22.49 8.74 20.39
C ALA A 301 23.78 7.95 20.64
#